data_57bc104a4468e142e713881d8e6242cb
#
_entry.id   57bc104a4468e142e713881d8e6242cb
#
_cell.length_a   1.000
_cell.length_b   1.000
_cell.length_c   1.000
_cell.angle_alpha   90.00
_cell.angle_beta   90.00
_cell.angle_gamma   90.00
#
_symmetry.space_group_name_H-M   'P 1'
#
loop_
_entity.id
_entity.type
_entity.pdbx_description
1 polymer ?
#
loop_
_entity_poly.entity_id
_entity_poly.type
_entity_poly.pdbx_seq_one_letter_code
_entity_poly.pdbx_strand_id
1 'polypeptide(L)'
;MVSVYRDTLLNVGDDTYTKANAAYALGGPEQAITMLNTNLDLDISDYATADFSALVEVIDDLGGLDIPLSYAEIEHMNNYCVETSKLTGKDYTPLEKPEPKPEDQEAIVGTYHLNGVQATSYCRIRYTASLDMGRTERQRRVLGMLFDKAKIAGLSSIFKIMDDVFPMVTTSLSKQDILGLIPTLIGYKFTDSTGFPQKFKFSNIKGSIIVPTDLENNVVELHKFLYDDQDYTPSSEVVARSNKILEIVGGESKLDDAAKTTTQDTDTTNANDTFVWSGDNTSGSTDNSGDYDYDNDYDNSGYDGGYDNGGGDYGGGGDYDNSGDDGSYDNGGDDTGSDT
;
A
#
# COMPACT_ATOMS: atom_id res chain seq x y z
N MET A 1 9.32 -7.84 -10.33
CA MET A 1 8.43 -6.91 -9.57
C MET A 1 9.29 -5.85 -8.89
N VAL A 2 8.87 -4.57 -8.91
CA VAL A 2 9.59 -3.46 -8.26
C VAL A 2 8.66 -2.78 -7.26
N SER A 3 9.17 -2.50 -6.06
CA SER A 3 8.49 -1.65 -5.06
C SER A 3 9.18 -0.30 -5.00
N VAL A 4 8.48 0.78 -5.33
CA VAL A 4 8.98 2.14 -5.07
C VAL A 4 8.78 2.45 -3.59
N TYR A 5 9.86 2.81 -2.89
CA TYR A 5 9.75 3.14 -1.47
C TYR A 5 8.91 4.39 -1.28
N ARG A 6 7.97 4.29 -0.36
CA ARG A 6 6.95 5.30 -0.06
C ARG A 6 7.53 6.71 0.10
N ASP A 7 8.63 6.81 0.84
CA ASP A 7 9.22 8.08 1.26
C ASP A 7 10.35 8.57 0.32
N THR A 8 10.43 8.02 -0.89
CA THR A 8 11.39 8.45 -1.92
C THR A 8 11.09 9.87 -2.38
N LEU A 9 12.09 10.73 -2.35
CA LEU A 9 11.98 12.11 -2.86
C LEU A 9 11.91 12.10 -4.38
N LEU A 10 10.76 12.45 -4.94
CA LEU A 10 10.50 12.54 -6.38
C LEU A 10 9.69 13.79 -6.70
N ASN A 11 9.64 14.18 -7.96
CA ASN A 11 8.71 15.18 -8.46
C ASN A 11 7.30 14.56 -8.53
N VAL A 12 6.38 15.04 -7.70
CA VAL A 12 5.00 14.52 -7.64
C VAL A 12 4.02 15.28 -8.53
N GLY A 13 4.52 16.24 -9.31
CA GLY A 13 3.78 17.10 -10.23
C GLY A 13 4.10 18.57 -9.99
N ASP A 14 3.93 19.41 -11.02
CA ASP A 14 4.09 20.88 -10.97
C ASP A 14 5.41 21.34 -10.30
N ASP A 15 6.50 20.66 -10.63
CA ASP A 15 7.84 20.89 -10.04
C ASP A 15 7.88 20.80 -8.50
N THR A 16 6.92 20.07 -7.91
CA THR A 16 6.83 19.83 -6.48
C THR A 16 7.56 18.54 -6.12
N TYR A 17 8.62 18.66 -5.32
CA TYR A 17 9.44 17.53 -4.88
C TYR A 17 9.12 17.19 -3.43
N THR A 18 8.59 16.00 -3.21
CA THR A 18 8.26 15.47 -1.88
C THR A 18 8.25 13.93 -1.90
N LYS A 19 7.74 13.28 -0.86
CA LYS A 19 7.62 11.82 -0.78
C LYS A 19 6.75 11.26 -1.91
N ALA A 20 7.17 10.21 -2.57
CA ALA A 20 6.48 9.60 -3.71
C ALA A 20 5.00 9.26 -3.43
N ASN A 21 4.67 8.83 -2.19
CA ASN A 21 3.29 8.54 -1.82
C ASN A 21 2.36 9.75 -1.84
N ALA A 22 2.89 10.98 -1.77
CA ALA A 22 2.08 12.19 -1.86
C ALA A 22 1.39 12.33 -3.23
N ALA A 23 1.94 11.78 -4.30
CA ALA A 23 1.32 11.81 -5.62
C ALA A 23 -0.09 11.21 -5.60
N TYR A 24 -0.25 10.05 -4.92
CA TYR A 24 -1.56 9.42 -4.77
C TYR A 24 -2.54 10.28 -3.95
N ALA A 25 -2.07 10.92 -2.88
CA ALA A 25 -2.90 11.80 -2.06
C ALA A 25 -3.33 13.09 -2.80
N LEU A 26 -2.50 13.57 -3.74
CA LEU A 26 -2.76 14.78 -4.51
C LEU A 26 -3.73 14.58 -5.68
N GLY A 27 -3.67 13.45 -6.37
CA GLY A 27 -4.46 13.23 -7.58
C GLY A 27 -4.76 11.76 -7.86
N GLY A 28 -4.79 10.92 -6.82
CA GLY A 28 -5.16 9.51 -6.93
C GLY A 28 -4.18 8.67 -7.75
N PRO A 29 -4.66 7.54 -8.27
CA PRO A 29 -3.80 6.60 -9.00
C PRO A 29 -3.23 7.20 -10.29
N GLU A 30 -3.97 8.07 -10.98
CA GLU A 30 -3.52 8.72 -12.21
C GLU A 30 -2.32 9.64 -11.97
N GLN A 31 -2.34 10.41 -10.89
CA GLN A 31 -1.21 11.23 -10.51
C GLN A 31 0.00 10.38 -10.09
N ALA A 32 -0.24 9.25 -9.42
CA ALA A 32 0.82 8.30 -9.07
C ALA A 32 1.47 7.69 -10.33
N ILE A 33 0.68 7.30 -11.35
CA ILE A 33 1.17 6.84 -12.64
C ILE A 33 2.00 7.95 -13.34
N THR A 34 1.44 9.16 -13.42
CA THR A 34 2.14 10.30 -14.03
C THR A 34 3.48 10.55 -13.34
N MET A 35 3.50 10.54 -12.01
CA MET A 35 4.72 10.70 -11.22
C MET A 35 5.73 9.59 -11.53
N LEU A 36 5.33 8.33 -11.56
CA LEU A 36 6.22 7.21 -11.87
C LEU A 36 6.76 7.32 -13.31
N ASN A 37 5.89 7.52 -14.29
CA ASN A 37 6.27 7.61 -15.68
C ASN A 37 7.28 8.75 -15.94
N THR A 38 7.03 9.91 -15.36
CA THR A 38 7.87 11.09 -15.61
C THR A 38 9.18 11.09 -14.83
N ASN A 39 9.27 10.45 -13.66
CA ASN A 39 10.52 10.36 -12.90
C ASN A 39 11.39 9.17 -13.28
N LEU A 40 10.78 8.11 -13.83
CA LEU A 40 11.44 6.82 -14.04
C LEU A 40 11.47 6.38 -15.51
N ASP A 41 11.03 7.27 -16.43
CA ASP A 41 10.90 6.99 -17.87
C ASP A 41 10.12 5.67 -18.14
N LEU A 42 9.04 5.45 -17.38
CA LEU A 42 8.17 4.31 -17.58
C LEU A 42 6.96 4.68 -18.45
N ASP A 43 6.26 3.66 -18.97
CA ASP A 43 5.03 3.80 -19.74
C ASP A 43 3.92 2.96 -19.08
N ILE A 44 3.59 3.32 -17.83
CA ILE A 44 2.53 2.68 -17.06
C ILE A 44 1.20 3.26 -17.54
N SER A 45 0.26 2.41 -17.96
CA SER A 45 -1.09 2.79 -18.42
C SER A 45 -2.17 2.41 -17.43
N ASP A 46 -1.95 1.38 -16.63
CA ASP A 46 -2.98 0.77 -15.81
C ASP A 46 -2.61 0.72 -14.34
N TYR A 47 -3.65 0.70 -13.51
CA TYR A 47 -3.50 0.61 -12.06
C TYR A 47 -4.54 -0.33 -11.42
N ALA A 48 -4.18 -0.81 -10.25
CA ALA A 48 -5.12 -1.42 -9.30
C ALA A 48 -4.76 -0.94 -7.89
N THR A 49 -5.74 -0.38 -7.20
CA THR A 49 -5.62 0.04 -5.80
C THR A 49 -6.49 -0.86 -4.95
N ALA A 50 -5.89 -1.53 -3.99
CA ALA A 50 -6.55 -2.41 -3.04
C ALA A 50 -6.30 -1.92 -1.61
N ASP A 51 -7.32 -1.98 -0.78
CA ASP A 51 -7.22 -1.77 0.65
C ASP A 51 -6.88 -3.07 1.42
N PHE A 52 -6.82 -2.99 2.73
CA PHE A 52 -6.54 -4.16 3.56
C PHE A 52 -7.67 -5.19 3.50
N SER A 53 -8.92 -4.78 3.31
CA SER A 53 -10.08 -5.68 3.23
C SER A 53 -10.00 -6.54 1.98
N ALA A 54 -9.65 -5.94 0.84
CA ALA A 54 -9.43 -6.66 -0.42
C ALA A 54 -8.29 -7.70 -0.27
N LEU A 55 -7.18 -7.32 0.39
CA LEU A 55 -6.06 -8.24 0.59
C LEU A 55 -6.44 -9.41 1.51
N VAL A 56 -7.16 -9.13 2.61
CA VAL A 56 -7.66 -10.17 3.53
C VAL A 56 -8.57 -11.15 2.78
N GLU A 57 -9.53 -10.65 1.98
CA GLU A 57 -10.47 -11.49 1.24
C GLU A 57 -9.77 -12.38 0.21
N VAL A 58 -8.84 -11.83 -0.59
CA VAL A 58 -8.05 -12.63 -1.55
C VAL A 58 -7.28 -13.76 -0.87
N ILE A 59 -6.65 -13.47 0.26
CA ILE A 59 -5.87 -14.47 0.99
C ILE A 59 -6.78 -15.57 1.53
N ASP A 60 -7.93 -15.22 2.11
CA ASP A 60 -8.87 -16.18 2.66
C ASP A 60 -9.52 -17.03 1.56
N ASP A 61 -9.91 -16.44 0.44
CA ASP A 61 -10.45 -17.14 -0.73
C ASP A 61 -9.45 -18.11 -1.37
N LEU A 62 -8.18 -17.80 -1.31
CA LEU A 62 -7.09 -18.71 -1.72
C LEU A 62 -6.72 -19.73 -0.64
N GLY A 63 -7.39 -19.72 0.52
CA GLY A 63 -7.17 -20.67 1.60
C GLY A 63 -5.90 -20.39 2.40
N GLY A 64 -5.60 -19.13 2.67
CA GLY A 64 -4.47 -18.70 3.52
C GLY A 64 -3.09 -18.82 2.85
N LEU A 65 -2.02 -18.52 3.56
CA LEU A 65 -0.64 -18.57 3.09
C LEU A 65 0.27 -19.25 4.11
N ASP A 66 1.21 -20.08 3.65
CA ASP A 66 2.21 -20.73 4.50
C ASP A 66 3.51 -19.90 4.50
N ILE A 67 3.69 -19.07 5.53
CA ILE A 67 4.79 -18.09 5.60
C ILE A 67 5.82 -18.51 6.65
N PRO A 68 7.11 -18.58 6.30
CA PRO A 68 8.17 -18.73 7.27
C PRO A 68 8.33 -17.43 8.07
N LEU A 69 8.24 -17.53 9.40
CA LEU A 69 8.27 -16.38 10.31
C LEU A 69 9.44 -16.48 11.30
N SER A 70 10.00 -15.34 11.65
CA SER A 70 10.86 -15.18 12.81
C SER A 70 10.04 -14.98 14.09
N TYR A 71 10.70 -15.09 15.24
CA TYR A 71 10.05 -14.82 16.54
C TYR A 71 9.56 -13.37 16.61
N ALA A 72 10.38 -12.41 16.19
CA ALA A 72 10.01 -11.00 16.15
C ALA A 72 8.83 -10.74 15.21
N GLU A 73 8.79 -11.41 14.05
CA GLU A 73 7.68 -11.27 13.11
C GLU A 73 6.36 -11.81 13.67
N ILE A 74 6.37 -12.92 14.42
CA ILE A 74 5.17 -13.43 15.10
C ILE A 74 4.64 -12.41 16.11
N GLU A 75 5.52 -11.83 16.91
CA GLU A 75 5.15 -10.85 17.92
C GLU A 75 4.54 -9.59 17.30
N HIS A 76 5.23 -9.00 16.35
CA HIS A 76 4.75 -7.80 15.67
C HIS A 76 3.47 -8.06 14.85
N MET A 77 3.39 -9.20 14.16
CA MET A 77 2.19 -9.58 13.40
C MET A 77 0.97 -9.68 14.32
N ASN A 78 1.09 -10.35 15.46
CA ASN A 78 -0.01 -10.48 16.43
C ASN A 78 -0.51 -9.10 16.90
N ASN A 79 0.39 -8.15 17.12
CA ASN A 79 0.04 -6.79 17.50
C ASN A 79 -0.76 -6.08 16.39
N TYR A 80 -0.30 -6.18 15.13
CA TYR A 80 -1.03 -5.60 13.98
C TYR A 80 -2.37 -6.30 13.69
N CYS A 81 -2.54 -7.58 14.07
CA CYS A 81 -3.78 -8.31 13.86
C CYS A 81 -4.98 -7.65 14.56
N VAL A 82 -4.78 -7.06 15.73
CA VAL A 82 -5.85 -6.37 16.49
C VAL A 82 -6.50 -5.29 15.65
N GLU A 83 -5.68 -4.46 15.02
CA GLU A 83 -6.16 -3.36 14.20
C GLU A 83 -6.68 -3.84 12.85
N THR A 84 -5.96 -4.75 12.18
CA THR A 84 -6.40 -5.31 10.90
C THR A 84 -7.77 -5.96 11.02
N SER A 85 -8.02 -6.72 12.11
CA SER A 85 -9.31 -7.33 12.42
C SER A 85 -10.42 -6.26 12.59
N LYS A 86 -10.14 -5.18 13.33
CA LYS A 86 -11.11 -4.07 13.49
C LYS A 86 -11.45 -3.39 12.16
N LEU A 87 -10.44 -3.15 11.31
CA LEU A 87 -10.62 -2.48 10.03
C LEU A 87 -11.41 -3.32 9.03
N THR A 88 -11.19 -4.62 9.03
CA THR A 88 -11.76 -5.55 8.03
C THR A 88 -13.00 -6.29 8.52
N GLY A 89 -13.27 -6.26 9.84
CA GLY A 89 -14.35 -7.00 10.45
C GLY A 89 -14.17 -8.53 10.43
N LYS A 90 -12.95 -9.01 10.14
CA LYS A 90 -12.61 -10.44 10.06
C LYS A 90 -11.88 -10.90 11.32
N ASP A 91 -12.13 -12.16 11.71
CA ASP A 91 -11.54 -12.77 12.88
C ASP A 91 -10.15 -13.37 12.62
N TYR A 92 -9.38 -13.50 13.68
CA TYR A 92 -8.09 -14.20 13.68
C TYR A 92 -7.85 -14.87 15.02
N THR A 93 -6.91 -15.82 15.04
CA THR A 93 -6.38 -16.40 16.27
C THR A 93 -4.90 -16.04 16.37
N PRO A 94 -4.45 -15.37 17.43
CA PRO A 94 -3.02 -15.05 17.59
C PRO A 94 -2.16 -16.30 17.51
N LEU A 95 -1.01 -16.22 16.84
CA LEU A 95 -0.04 -17.31 16.84
C LEU A 95 0.64 -17.41 18.21
N GLU A 96 0.75 -18.64 18.71
CA GLU A 96 1.57 -18.91 19.88
C GLU A 96 3.06 -18.70 19.54
N LYS A 97 3.76 -17.97 20.42
CA LYS A 97 5.20 -17.75 20.27
C LYS A 97 5.95 -19.01 20.73
N PRO A 98 6.99 -19.44 20.01
CA PRO A 98 7.82 -20.56 20.45
C PRO A 98 8.46 -20.34 21.81
N GLU A 99 8.47 -21.37 22.64
CA GLU A 99 9.17 -21.37 23.92
C GLU A 99 10.27 -22.45 23.94
N PRO A 100 11.46 -22.18 24.49
CA PRO A 100 11.90 -20.88 25.03
C PRO A 100 12.13 -19.83 23.93
N LYS A 101 12.06 -18.55 24.31
CA LYS A 101 12.36 -17.43 23.41
C LYS A 101 13.78 -17.60 22.84
N PRO A 102 13.98 -17.55 21.49
CA PRO A 102 15.29 -17.72 20.90
C PRO A 102 16.22 -16.52 21.19
N GLU A 103 17.53 -16.76 21.22
CA GLU A 103 18.54 -15.69 21.35
C GLU A 103 18.49 -14.76 20.13
N ASP A 104 18.44 -15.32 18.92
CA ASP A 104 18.25 -14.58 17.69
C ASP A 104 16.76 -14.54 17.34
N GLN A 105 16.13 -13.42 17.61
CA GLN A 105 14.70 -13.23 17.36
C GLN A 105 14.37 -12.99 15.88
N GLU A 106 15.34 -12.64 15.06
CA GLU A 106 15.16 -12.45 13.61
C GLU A 106 15.34 -13.76 12.83
N ALA A 107 15.87 -14.81 13.45
CA ALA A 107 15.97 -16.12 12.83
C ALA A 107 14.58 -16.75 12.63
N ILE A 108 14.37 -17.42 11.48
CA ILE A 108 13.13 -18.13 11.19
C ILE A 108 12.95 -19.27 12.20
N VAL A 109 11.80 -19.26 12.89
CA VAL A 109 11.45 -20.28 13.91
C VAL A 109 10.49 -21.33 13.41
N GLY A 110 9.84 -21.09 12.27
CA GLY A 110 8.91 -22.05 11.66
C GLY A 110 8.16 -21.47 10.47
N THR A 111 7.40 -22.34 9.79
CA THR A 111 6.44 -21.96 8.75
C THR A 111 5.05 -22.11 9.31
N TYR A 112 4.24 -21.07 9.20
CA TYR A 112 2.91 -20.96 9.78
C TYR A 112 1.88 -20.72 8.71
N HIS A 113 0.74 -21.40 8.83
CA HIS A 113 -0.41 -21.16 7.98
C HIS A 113 -1.16 -19.93 8.48
N LEU A 114 -1.18 -18.87 7.69
CA LEU A 114 -1.76 -17.57 8.03
C LEU A 114 -3.08 -17.38 7.28
N ASN A 115 -4.12 -16.90 7.97
CA ASN A 115 -5.34 -16.41 7.35
C ASN A 115 -5.14 -14.98 6.79
N GLY A 116 -6.18 -14.41 6.17
CA GLY A 116 -6.13 -13.08 5.56
C GLY A 116 -5.71 -11.98 6.53
N VAL A 117 -6.27 -11.96 7.75
CA VAL A 117 -5.92 -10.97 8.78
C VAL A 117 -4.45 -11.08 9.18
N GLN A 118 -3.96 -12.29 9.42
CA GLN A 118 -2.58 -12.52 9.84
C GLN A 118 -1.58 -12.17 8.73
N ALA A 119 -1.80 -12.63 7.50
CA ALA A 119 -0.90 -12.37 6.39
C ALA A 119 -0.91 -10.88 5.96
N THR A 120 -2.06 -10.21 6.05
CA THR A 120 -2.13 -8.76 5.85
C THR A 120 -1.39 -8.02 6.96
N SER A 121 -1.53 -8.44 8.22
CA SER A 121 -0.79 -7.88 9.36
C SER A 121 0.72 -8.09 9.23
N TYR A 122 1.16 -9.24 8.72
CA TYR A 122 2.55 -9.50 8.38
C TYR A 122 3.10 -8.48 7.35
N CYS A 123 2.29 -8.11 6.33
CA CYS A 123 2.65 -7.08 5.35
C CYS A 123 2.79 -5.68 5.97
N ARG A 124 2.25 -5.45 7.16
CA ARG A 124 2.26 -4.14 7.84
C ARG A 124 3.43 -3.96 8.80
N ILE A 125 4.16 -5.03 9.14
CA ILE A 125 5.26 -4.98 10.11
C ILE A 125 6.32 -3.97 9.68
N ARG A 126 6.67 -3.04 10.60
CA ARG A 126 7.70 -2.03 10.44
C ARG A 126 8.84 -2.16 11.47
N TYR A 127 8.59 -2.82 12.60
CA TYR A 127 9.48 -2.86 13.76
C TYR A 127 10.39 -4.11 13.77
N THR A 128 11.05 -4.37 12.63
CA THR A 128 12.11 -5.38 12.54
C THR A 128 13.40 -4.71 12.08
N ALA A 129 14.54 -5.34 12.19
CA ALA A 129 15.84 -4.76 11.85
C ALA A 129 15.91 -4.18 10.42
N SER A 130 15.10 -4.70 9.49
CA SER A 130 15.05 -4.27 8.08
C SER A 130 14.05 -3.15 7.75
N LEU A 131 13.19 -2.74 8.71
CA LEU A 131 12.38 -1.52 8.67
C LEU A 131 11.39 -1.41 7.52
N ASP A 132 11.24 -0.22 6.93
CA ASP A 132 10.37 0.05 5.77
C ASP A 132 10.76 -0.78 4.54
N MET A 133 12.04 -1.09 4.38
CA MET A 133 12.51 -2.00 3.32
C MET A 133 12.03 -3.43 3.57
N GLY A 134 12.11 -3.91 4.81
CA GLY A 134 11.56 -5.20 5.21
C GLY A 134 10.05 -5.27 5.01
N ARG A 135 9.31 -4.18 5.28
CA ARG A 135 7.88 -4.11 4.98
C ARG A 135 7.60 -4.34 3.48
N THR A 136 8.30 -3.63 2.60
CA THR A 136 8.11 -3.79 1.16
C THR A 136 8.53 -5.16 0.65
N GLU A 137 9.55 -5.76 1.26
CA GLU A 137 9.96 -7.15 0.96
C GLU A 137 8.87 -8.15 1.37
N ARG A 138 8.27 -8.01 2.57
CA ARG A 138 7.15 -8.85 3.02
C ARG A 138 5.95 -8.72 2.09
N GLN A 139 5.63 -7.50 1.65
CA GLN A 139 4.56 -7.27 0.68
C GLN A 139 4.85 -7.97 -0.66
N ARG A 140 6.07 -7.86 -1.21
CA ARG A 140 6.44 -8.57 -2.44
C ARG A 140 6.38 -10.08 -2.28
N ARG A 141 6.81 -10.60 -1.12
CA ARG A 141 6.73 -12.03 -0.80
C ARG A 141 5.29 -12.52 -0.82
N VAL A 142 4.38 -11.83 -0.11
CA VAL A 142 2.96 -12.18 -0.06
C VAL A 142 2.33 -12.10 -1.45
N LEU A 143 2.58 -11.05 -2.22
CA LEU A 143 2.08 -10.93 -3.60
C LEU A 143 2.57 -12.07 -4.49
N GLY A 144 3.83 -12.47 -4.40
CA GLY A 144 4.37 -13.61 -5.13
C GLY A 144 3.66 -14.92 -4.77
N MET A 145 3.45 -15.16 -3.47
CA MET A 145 2.74 -16.36 -2.99
C MET A 145 1.27 -16.38 -3.41
N LEU A 146 0.58 -15.23 -3.39
CA LEU A 146 -0.78 -15.09 -3.88
C LEU A 146 -0.87 -15.43 -5.37
N PHE A 147 0.05 -14.90 -6.16
CA PHE A 147 0.12 -15.18 -7.58
C PHE A 147 0.33 -16.67 -7.87
N ASP A 148 1.24 -17.32 -7.14
CA ASP A 148 1.49 -18.75 -7.32
C ASP A 148 0.27 -19.60 -6.89
N LYS A 149 -0.42 -19.23 -5.80
CA LYS A 149 -1.67 -19.88 -5.40
C LYS A 149 -2.79 -19.67 -6.42
N ALA A 150 -2.95 -18.45 -6.95
CA ALA A 150 -3.95 -18.15 -7.95
C ALA A 150 -3.79 -19.01 -9.22
N LYS A 151 -2.56 -19.29 -9.65
CA LYS A 151 -2.30 -20.16 -10.82
C LYS A 151 -2.83 -21.58 -10.66
N ILE A 152 -2.86 -22.11 -9.45
CA ILE A 152 -3.27 -23.49 -9.17
C ILE A 152 -4.70 -23.56 -8.60
N ALA A 153 -5.33 -22.43 -8.28
CA ALA A 153 -6.65 -22.37 -7.65
C ALA A 153 -7.80 -22.84 -8.53
N GLY A 154 -7.60 -22.90 -9.84
CA GLY A 154 -8.65 -23.24 -10.80
C GLY A 154 -9.60 -22.08 -11.10
N LEU A 155 -10.26 -22.16 -12.25
CA LEU A 155 -11.09 -21.06 -12.76
C LEU A 155 -12.27 -20.69 -11.85
N SER A 156 -12.90 -21.67 -11.20
CA SER A 156 -14.02 -21.40 -10.29
C SER A 156 -13.62 -20.53 -9.09
N SER A 157 -12.45 -20.78 -8.52
CA SER A 157 -11.91 -19.98 -7.42
C SER A 157 -11.55 -18.57 -7.89
N ILE A 158 -10.96 -18.44 -9.08
CA ILE A 158 -10.61 -17.13 -9.66
C ILE A 158 -11.88 -16.31 -9.92
N PHE A 159 -12.97 -16.93 -10.44
CA PHE A 159 -14.24 -16.22 -10.63
C PHE A 159 -14.84 -15.77 -9.29
N LYS A 160 -14.78 -16.62 -8.26
CA LYS A 160 -15.22 -16.24 -6.91
C LYS A 160 -14.44 -15.05 -6.38
N ILE A 161 -13.10 -15.11 -6.42
CA ILE A 161 -12.23 -13.99 -6.01
C ILE A 161 -12.58 -12.71 -6.78
N MET A 162 -12.81 -12.81 -8.09
CA MET A 162 -13.21 -11.66 -8.89
C MET A 162 -14.54 -11.06 -8.41
N ASP A 163 -15.52 -11.87 -8.07
CA ASP A 163 -16.82 -11.37 -7.63
C ASP A 163 -16.77 -10.77 -6.24
N ASP A 164 -15.98 -11.35 -5.32
CA ASP A 164 -15.87 -10.92 -3.94
C ASP A 164 -14.93 -9.72 -3.78
N VAL A 165 -13.81 -9.68 -4.51
CA VAL A 165 -12.74 -8.70 -4.34
C VAL A 165 -12.84 -7.52 -5.30
N PHE A 166 -13.32 -7.71 -6.54
CA PHE A 166 -13.40 -6.63 -7.52
C PHE A 166 -14.16 -5.38 -7.02
N PRO A 167 -15.26 -5.50 -6.24
CA PRO A 167 -15.91 -4.33 -5.65
C PRO A 167 -15.07 -3.54 -4.64
N MET A 168 -14.02 -4.15 -4.09
CA MET A 168 -13.11 -3.56 -3.09
C MET A 168 -11.85 -2.96 -3.72
N VAL A 169 -11.69 -3.09 -5.05
CA VAL A 169 -10.51 -2.65 -5.79
C VAL A 169 -10.89 -1.52 -6.73
N THR A 170 -10.15 -0.43 -6.69
CA THR A 170 -10.23 0.63 -7.70
C THR A 170 -9.19 0.36 -8.78
N THR A 171 -9.64 0.20 -10.03
CA THR A 171 -8.74 -0.15 -11.14
C THR A 171 -9.20 0.50 -12.46
N SER A 172 -8.25 0.75 -13.34
CA SER A 172 -8.50 1.16 -14.74
C SER A 172 -9.02 0.00 -15.62
N LEU A 173 -8.76 -1.26 -15.19
CA LEU A 173 -9.12 -2.44 -15.94
C LEU A 173 -10.59 -2.81 -15.74
N SER A 174 -11.30 -3.14 -16.82
CA SER A 174 -12.64 -3.73 -16.73
C SER A 174 -12.56 -5.20 -16.30
N LYS A 175 -13.71 -5.74 -15.82
CA LYS A 175 -13.79 -7.20 -15.54
C LYS A 175 -13.44 -8.03 -16.78
N GLN A 176 -13.80 -7.56 -17.99
CA GLN A 176 -13.48 -8.26 -19.24
C GLN A 176 -11.99 -8.27 -19.53
N ASP A 177 -11.28 -7.17 -19.28
CA ASP A 177 -9.84 -7.10 -19.45
C ASP A 177 -9.13 -8.08 -18.51
N ILE A 178 -9.54 -8.11 -17.24
CA ILE A 178 -8.98 -9.04 -16.24
C ILE A 178 -9.26 -10.50 -16.63
N LEU A 179 -10.49 -10.81 -17.07
CA LEU A 179 -10.84 -12.14 -17.55
C LEU A 179 -10.01 -12.55 -18.77
N GLY A 180 -9.72 -11.61 -19.67
CA GLY A 180 -8.84 -11.80 -20.82
C GLY A 180 -7.39 -12.12 -20.43
N LEU A 181 -6.93 -11.67 -19.25
CA LEU A 181 -5.58 -11.92 -18.74
C LEU A 181 -5.44 -13.30 -18.06
N ILE A 182 -6.53 -13.92 -17.60
CA ILE A 182 -6.49 -15.20 -16.87
C ILE A 182 -5.74 -16.30 -17.62
N PRO A 183 -5.97 -16.56 -18.92
CA PRO A 183 -5.24 -17.60 -19.65
C PRO A 183 -3.72 -17.36 -19.67
N THR A 184 -3.30 -16.10 -19.68
CA THR A 184 -1.89 -15.72 -19.72
C THR A 184 -1.23 -15.83 -18.33
N LEU A 185 -2.02 -15.74 -17.26
CA LEU A 185 -1.57 -15.82 -15.86
C LEU A 185 -0.77 -17.11 -15.61
N ILE A 186 -1.19 -18.23 -16.20
CA ILE A 186 -0.52 -19.53 -16.02
C ILE A 186 0.92 -19.50 -16.54
N GLY A 187 1.18 -18.74 -17.61
CA GLY A 187 2.49 -18.58 -18.22
C GLY A 187 3.43 -17.60 -17.50
N TYR A 188 2.87 -16.69 -16.71
CA TYR A 188 3.66 -15.70 -15.99
C TYR A 188 4.43 -16.31 -14.80
N LYS A 189 5.61 -15.78 -14.56
CA LYS A 189 6.42 -16.09 -13.37
C LYS A 189 6.95 -14.79 -12.80
N PHE A 190 6.89 -14.65 -11.48
CA PHE A 190 7.73 -13.68 -10.80
C PHE A 190 9.14 -14.26 -10.74
N THR A 191 10.07 -13.70 -11.53
CA THR A 191 11.47 -14.14 -11.52
C THR A 191 12.19 -13.53 -10.34
N ASP A 192 12.24 -12.19 -10.29
CA ASP A 192 12.95 -11.44 -9.29
C ASP A 192 12.11 -10.27 -8.77
N SER A 193 12.50 -9.73 -7.61
CA SER A 193 11.88 -8.55 -7.05
C SER A 193 12.90 -7.64 -6.39
N THR A 194 12.73 -6.32 -6.54
CA THR A 194 13.64 -5.33 -5.96
C THR A 194 12.88 -4.12 -5.42
N GLY A 195 13.58 -3.28 -4.64
CA GLY A 195 13.12 -1.97 -4.22
C GLY A 195 13.74 -0.86 -5.07
N PHE A 196 13.04 0.24 -5.23
CA PHE A 196 13.52 1.46 -5.85
C PHE A 196 13.42 2.64 -4.87
N PRO A 197 14.45 3.50 -4.79
CA PRO A 197 15.74 3.43 -5.45
C PRO A 197 16.63 2.33 -4.86
N GLN A 198 17.59 1.81 -5.65
CA GLN A 198 18.57 0.83 -5.18
C GLN A 198 19.74 1.50 -4.47
N LYS A 199 20.16 2.69 -4.98
CA LYS A 199 21.20 3.53 -4.37
C LYS A 199 20.57 4.79 -3.81
N PHE A 200 20.59 4.91 -2.50
CA PHE A 200 19.96 6.02 -1.79
C PHE A 200 20.68 6.36 -0.51
N LYS A 201 20.38 7.54 0.00
CA LYS A 201 20.72 8.03 1.33
C LYS A 201 19.49 8.65 1.99
N PHE A 202 19.63 9.09 3.21
CA PHE A 202 18.53 9.68 3.97
C PHE A 202 18.73 11.17 4.18
N SER A 203 17.62 11.89 4.32
CA SER A 203 17.61 13.30 4.71
C SER A 203 16.37 13.62 5.52
N ASN A 204 16.49 14.60 6.42
CA ASN A 204 15.37 15.11 7.21
C ASN A 204 14.87 16.49 6.75
N ILE A 205 15.29 16.96 5.57
CA ILE A 205 14.96 18.29 5.10
C ILE A 205 13.45 18.52 4.86
N LYS A 206 12.72 17.45 4.62
CA LYS A 206 11.25 17.43 4.42
C LYS A 206 10.59 16.31 5.25
N GLY A 207 10.98 16.20 6.52
CA GLY A 207 10.76 14.99 7.32
C GLY A 207 11.71 13.88 6.88
N SER A 208 11.59 12.68 7.46
CA SER A 208 12.42 11.54 7.04
C SER A 208 12.11 11.16 5.60
N ILE A 209 13.07 11.32 4.69
CA ILE A 209 12.95 11.00 3.26
C ILE A 209 14.09 10.11 2.79
N ILE A 210 13.79 9.29 1.78
CA ILE A 210 14.75 8.50 1.01
C ILE A 210 15.15 9.31 -0.22
N VAL A 211 16.43 9.60 -0.36
CA VAL A 211 16.96 10.40 -1.45
C VAL A 211 17.72 9.50 -2.42
N PRO A 212 17.27 9.31 -3.67
CA PRO A 212 18.09 8.66 -4.68
C PRO A 212 19.33 9.52 -4.90
N THR A 213 20.50 9.01 -4.53
CA THR A 213 21.76 9.79 -4.60
C THR A 213 22.16 10.11 -6.04
N ASP A 214 21.69 9.31 -6.97
CA ASP A 214 21.87 9.43 -8.41
C ASP A 214 20.61 8.82 -9.05
N LEU A 215 19.59 9.66 -9.27
CA LEU A 215 18.32 9.20 -9.85
C LEU A 215 18.56 8.65 -11.25
N GLU A 216 19.40 9.30 -12.05
CA GLU A 216 19.73 8.89 -13.42
C GLU A 216 20.23 7.44 -13.45
N ASN A 217 21.25 7.11 -12.63
CA ASN A 217 21.79 5.76 -12.57
C ASN A 217 20.82 4.74 -11.94
N ASN A 218 20.00 5.16 -10.96
CA ASN A 218 18.93 4.31 -10.40
C ASN A 218 17.90 3.93 -11.49
N VAL A 219 17.57 4.83 -12.40
CA VAL A 219 16.64 4.57 -13.51
C VAL A 219 17.28 3.66 -14.56
N VAL A 220 18.58 3.82 -14.86
CA VAL A 220 19.31 2.85 -15.71
C VAL A 220 19.22 1.43 -15.14
N GLU A 221 19.53 1.25 -13.86
CA GLU A 221 19.46 -0.07 -13.22
C GLU A 221 18.01 -0.59 -13.15
N LEU A 222 17.03 0.29 -13.02
CA LEU A 222 15.61 -0.08 -13.07
C LEU A 222 15.21 -0.63 -14.44
N HIS A 223 15.60 0.02 -15.53
CA HIS A 223 15.30 -0.42 -16.90
C HIS A 223 16.01 -1.74 -17.24
N LYS A 224 17.27 -1.92 -16.81
CA LYS A 224 17.94 -3.22 -16.90
C LYS A 224 17.16 -4.31 -16.17
N PHE A 225 16.70 -4.03 -14.97
CA PHE A 225 15.96 -5.00 -14.17
C PHE A 225 14.59 -5.35 -14.78
N LEU A 226 13.84 -4.35 -15.28
CA LEU A 226 12.49 -4.55 -15.79
C LEU A 226 12.45 -5.12 -17.21
N TYR A 227 13.36 -4.67 -18.08
CA TYR A 227 13.30 -4.88 -19.52
C TYR A 227 14.52 -5.59 -20.11
N ASP A 228 15.52 -5.91 -19.26
CA ASP A 228 16.85 -6.41 -19.70
C ASP A 228 17.53 -5.46 -20.72
N ASP A 229 17.20 -4.16 -20.65
CA ASP A 229 17.74 -3.13 -21.53
C ASP A 229 19.10 -2.64 -21.01
N GLN A 230 20.17 -3.22 -21.61
CA GLN A 230 21.55 -2.91 -21.23
C GLN A 230 22.05 -1.57 -21.81
N ASP A 231 21.39 -1.05 -22.85
CA ASP A 231 21.80 0.13 -23.58
C ASP A 231 20.89 1.35 -23.29
N TYR A 232 19.98 1.21 -22.30
CA TYR A 232 19.05 2.26 -21.93
C TYR A 232 19.80 3.55 -21.51
N THR A 233 19.33 4.69 -22.04
CA THR A 233 19.83 6.02 -21.72
C THR A 233 18.67 6.87 -21.18
N PRO A 234 18.79 7.42 -19.95
CA PRO A 234 17.76 8.26 -19.37
C PRO A 234 17.42 9.49 -20.20
N SER A 235 16.15 9.88 -20.17
CA SER A 235 15.70 11.12 -20.81
C SER A 235 16.35 12.35 -20.18
N SER A 236 16.38 13.45 -20.92
CA SER A 236 16.85 14.74 -20.38
C SER A 236 16.03 15.21 -19.17
N GLU A 237 14.78 14.75 -19.06
CA GLU A 237 13.92 15.04 -17.91
C GLU A 237 14.36 14.30 -16.65
N VAL A 238 14.68 13.01 -16.73
CA VAL A 238 15.23 12.25 -15.61
C VAL A 238 16.54 12.87 -15.13
N VAL A 239 17.44 13.23 -16.06
CA VAL A 239 18.70 13.91 -15.73
C VAL A 239 18.45 15.24 -15.02
N ALA A 240 17.52 16.05 -15.51
CA ALA A 240 17.15 17.32 -14.88
C ALA A 240 16.60 17.12 -13.47
N ARG A 241 15.73 16.11 -13.27
CA ARG A 241 15.18 15.75 -11.94
C ARG A 241 16.24 15.22 -11.00
N SER A 242 17.19 14.42 -11.49
CA SER A 242 18.34 13.95 -10.70
C SER A 242 19.14 15.13 -10.13
N ASN A 243 19.47 16.10 -10.96
CA ASN A 243 20.17 17.31 -10.54
C ASN A 243 19.33 18.15 -9.56
N LYS A 244 18.02 18.28 -9.80
CA LYS A 244 17.12 19.04 -8.94
C LYS A 244 16.97 18.42 -7.55
N ILE A 245 16.90 17.10 -7.44
CA ILE A 245 16.89 16.40 -6.16
C ILE A 245 18.14 16.73 -5.34
N LEU A 246 19.32 16.64 -5.95
CA LEU A 246 20.58 16.99 -5.28
C LEU A 246 20.66 18.46 -4.88
N GLU A 247 20.14 19.37 -5.71
CA GLU A 247 20.03 20.81 -5.37
C GLU A 247 19.16 21.00 -4.11
N ILE A 248 17.96 20.39 -4.08
CA ILE A 248 17.01 20.52 -2.96
C ILE A 248 17.62 20.07 -1.64
N VAL A 249 18.37 18.97 -1.64
CA VAL A 249 18.98 18.42 -0.42
C VAL A 249 20.33 19.08 -0.06
N GLY A 250 20.81 20.00 -0.88
CA GLY A 250 22.07 20.73 -0.67
C GLY A 250 23.32 19.92 -1.02
N GLY A 251 23.19 18.93 -1.90
CA GLY A 251 24.24 18.03 -2.38
C GLY A 251 24.39 16.75 -1.57
N GLU A 252 25.01 15.74 -2.18
CA GLU A 252 25.17 14.40 -1.59
C GLU A 252 25.91 14.41 -0.26
N SER A 253 26.86 15.32 -0.05
CA SER A 253 27.62 15.45 1.21
C SER A 253 26.77 15.83 2.43
N LYS A 254 25.52 16.22 2.23
CA LYS A 254 24.56 16.56 3.30
C LYS A 254 23.62 15.40 3.65
N LEU A 255 23.74 14.28 2.95
CA LEU A 255 22.91 13.12 3.14
C LEU A 255 23.55 12.15 4.14
N ASP A 256 22.69 11.41 4.84
CA ASP A 256 23.06 10.42 5.82
C ASP A 256 22.94 9.01 5.26
N ASP A 257 23.86 8.12 5.61
CA ASP A 257 23.80 6.71 5.23
C ASP A 257 22.72 5.94 6.00
N ALA A 258 22.28 6.48 7.15
CA ALA A 258 21.20 5.92 7.95
C ALA A 258 20.12 6.98 8.24
N ALA A 259 18.87 6.54 8.41
CA ALA A 259 17.81 7.43 8.89
C ALA A 259 18.16 7.95 10.28
N LYS A 260 18.17 9.27 10.44
CA LYS A 260 18.36 9.88 11.78
C LYS A 260 17.00 10.04 12.44
N THR A 261 16.93 9.58 13.68
CA THR A 261 15.83 9.96 14.57
C THR A 261 16.00 11.41 14.97
N THR A 262 15.08 12.27 14.65
CA THR A 262 15.03 13.61 15.24
C THR A 262 14.53 13.46 16.67
N THR A 263 15.46 13.42 17.62
CA THR A 263 15.15 13.66 19.03
C THR A 263 14.96 15.16 19.21
N GLN A 264 13.85 15.71 18.78
CA GLN A 264 13.32 16.99 19.24
C GLN A 264 11.88 17.12 18.79
N ASP A 265 11.00 16.50 19.57
CA ASP A 265 9.72 17.08 19.92
C ASP A 265 9.28 16.44 21.24
N THR A 266 9.63 17.13 22.32
CA THR A 266 8.92 17.02 23.59
C THR A 266 7.61 17.76 23.42
N ASP A 267 6.70 17.20 22.68
CA ASP A 267 5.27 17.41 22.89
C ASP A 267 4.53 16.26 22.17
N THR A 268 3.93 15.45 22.98
CA THR A 268 2.81 14.56 22.80
C THR A 268 2.36 14.28 21.35
N THR A 269 2.30 12.97 21.04
CA THR A 269 1.62 12.37 19.88
C THR A 269 2.46 12.24 18.63
N ASN A 270 3.22 11.19 18.56
CA ASN A 270 3.36 10.28 17.42
C ASN A 270 4.52 9.32 17.62
N ALA A 271 4.29 8.24 18.33
CA ALA A 271 5.22 7.12 18.46
C ALA A 271 5.47 6.37 17.14
N ASN A 272 4.94 6.90 16.01
CA ASN A 272 4.98 6.24 14.70
C ASN A 272 6.10 6.71 13.76
N ASP A 273 6.88 7.73 14.13
CA ASP A 273 7.91 8.30 13.23
C ASP A 273 9.35 8.15 13.72
N THR A 274 9.57 7.49 14.85
CA THR A 274 10.92 7.33 15.41
C THR A 274 11.55 6.02 14.97
N PHE A 275 12.53 6.15 14.11
CA PHE A 275 13.25 5.02 13.58
C PHE A 275 14.77 5.25 13.63
N VAL A 276 15.49 4.35 14.31
CA VAL A 276 16.98 4.35 14.36
C VAL A 276 17.51 3.05 13.77
N TRP A 277 18.36 3.17 12.75
CA TRP A 277 19.27 2.11 12.37
C TRP A 277 20.68 2.48 12.87
N SER A 278 21.25 1.68 13.77
CA SER A 278 22.67 1.74 14.11
C SER A 278 23.29 0.41 13.73
N GLY A 279 24.12 0.44 12.71
CA GLY A 279 25.02 -0.67 12.43
C GLY A 279 26.31 -0.51 13.28
N ASP A 280 26.21 -0.76 14.57
CA ASP A 280 27.36 -1.05 15.40
C ASP A 280 26.98 -2.04 16.50
N ASN A 281 27.52 -3.25 16.36
CA ASN A 281 27.53 -4.27 17.38
C ASN A 281 28.44 -3.81 18.53
N THR A 282 27.86 -3.21 19.57
CA THR A 282 28.47 -3.27 20.91
C THR A 282 27.38 -3.55 21.92
N SER A 283 27.49 -4.74 22.49
CA SER A 283 26.76 -5.25 23.62
C SER A 283 26.65 -4.24 24.78
N GLY A 284 25.42 -3.90 25.13
CA GLY A 284 25.10 -3.17 26.34
C GLY A 284 23.70 -3.56 26.81
N SER A 285 23.64 -4.58 27.67
CA SER A 285 22.48 -4.97 28.44
C SER A 285 21.97 -3.80 29.26
N THR A 286 20.73 -3.38 29.06
CA THR A 286 19.91 -2.80 30.14
C THR A 286 18.49 -3.31 29.99
N ASP A 287 18.10 -4.18 30.90
CA ASP A 287 16.72 -4.52 31.20
C ASP A 287 15.90 -3.25 31.39
N ASN A 288 14.92 -3.06 30.58
CA ASN A 288 13.80 -2.19 30.88
C ASN A 288 12.51 -2.88 30.45
N SER A 289 11.93 -3.65 31.39
CA SER A 289 10.56 -4.12 31.34
C SER A 289 9.65 -2.90 31.56
N GLY A 290 9.35 -2.19 30.49
CA GLY A 290 8.33 -1.15 30.46
C GLY A 290 7.10 -1.71 29.79
N ASP A 291 6.01 -1.81 30.55
CA ASP A 291 4.65 -1.98 30.02
C ASP A 291 4.43 -0.90 28.94
N TYR A 292 4.30 -1.35 27.70
CA TYR A 292 3.90 -0.46 26.60
C TYR A 292 2.37 -0.51 26.53
N ASP A 293 1.75 0.48 27.14
CA ASP A 293 0.37 0.84 26.82
C ASP A 293 0.34 1.26 25.34
N TYR A 294 -0.37 0.46 24.53
CA TYR A 294 -0.69 0.80 23.15
C TYR A 294 -1.81 1.83 23.16
N ASP A 295 -1.46 3.12 23.28
CA ASP A 295 -2.39 4.16 22.89
C ASP A 295 -2.48 4.20 21.35
N ASN A 296 -3.69 3.90 20.89
CA ASN A 296 -4.14 4.01 19.51
C ASN A 296 -4.06 5.47 19.03
N ASP A 297 -3.00 5.84 18.33
CA ASP A 297 -3.08 6.99 17.42
C ASP A 297 -2.66 6.57 16.01
N TYR A 298 -3.64 6.00 15.30
CA TYR A 298 -3.62 6.02 13.85
C TYR A 298 -4.08 7.42 13.43
N ASP A 299 -3.12 8.27 13.12
CA ASP A 299 -3.40 9.43 12.30
C ASP A 299 -3.72 8.95 10.88
N ASN A 300 -5.00 8.55 10.72
CA ASN A 300 -5.66 8.59 9.45
C ASN A 300 -5.95 10.07 9.19
N SER A 301 -4.90 10.84 8.85
CA SER A 301 -5.09 12.13 8.22
C SER A 301 -5.68 11.89 6.84
N GLY A 302 -6.91 11.34 6.84
CA GLY A 302 -7.85 11.53 5.78
C GLY A 302 -8.03 13.03 5.67
N TYR A 303 -7.62 13.59 4.57
CA TYR A 303 -8.08 14.87 4.12
C TYR A 303 -9.60 14.75 4.04
N ASP A 304 -10.28 15.19 5.09
CA ASP A 304 -11.70 15.50 5.07
C ASP A 304 -11.83 16.73 4.17
N GLY A 305 -12.00 16.48 2.88
CA GLY A 305 -12.43 17.46 1.91
C GLY A 305 -13.88 17.79 2.21
N GLY A 306 -14.11 18.56 3.27
CA GLY A 306 -15.39 19.17 3.55
C GLY A 306 -15.79 20.04 2.36
N TYR A 307 -16.64 19.50 1.51
CA TYR A 307 -17.43 20.32 0.62
C TYR A 307 -18.41 21.10 1.51
N ASP A 308 -18.02 22.32 1.82
CA ASP A 308 -18.87 23.33 2.44
C ASP A 308 -19.97 23.69 1.42
N ASN A 309 -21.11 23.00 1.56
CA ASN A 309 -22.31 23.32 0.81
C ASN A 309 -22.98 24.43 1.59
N GLY A 310 -22.65 25.69 1.25
CA GLY A 310 -23.31 26.90 1.74
C GLY A 310 -24.80 26.85 1.43
N GLY A 311 -25.55 26.33 2.37
CA GLY A 311 -27.01 26.42 2.42
C GLY A 311 -27.40 27.81 2.86
N GLY A 312 -27.76 28.66 1.88
CA GLY A 312 -28.37 29.94 2.15
C GLY A 312 -29.74 29.74 2.79
N ASP A 313 -29.87 30.36 3.96
CA ASP A 313 -31.09 30.56 4.71
C ASP A 313 -32.03 31.49 3.92
N TYR A 314 -33.20 31.00 3.51
CA TYR A 314 -34.34 31.84 3.17
C TYR A 314 -35.57 31.32 3.91
N GLY A 315 -35.87 32.00 5.00
CA GLY A 315 -37.13 31.92 5.69
C GLY A 315 -38.26 32.49 4.80
N GLY A 316 -39.40 31.85 4.83
CA GLY A 316 -40.62 32.36 4.25
C GLY A 316 -41.77 31.40 4.47
N GLY A 317 -42.59 31.68 5.48
CA GLY A 317 -43.78 30.96 5.85
C GLY A 317 -44.87 31.04 4.80
N GLY A 318 -45.78 30.09 4.83
CA GLY A 318 -47.00 30.08 4.05
C GLY A 318 -47.80 28.81 4.28
N ASP A 319 -48.64 28.83 5.31
CA ASP A 319 -49.79 27.94 5.49
C ASP A 319 -50.69 27.99 4.25
N TYR A 320 -51.09 26.83 3.72
CA TYR A 320 -52.41 26.65 3.11
C TYR A 320 -52.88 25.21 3.25
N ASP A 321 -53.87 25.04 4.10
CA ASP A 321 -54.88 23.97 4.03
C ASP A 321 -55.54 23.96 2.64
N ASN A 322 -55.80 22.83 2.06
CA ASN A 322 -57.15 22.44 1.68
C ASN A 322 -57.28 21.01 1.13
N SER A 323 -58.18 20.34 1.73
CA SER A 323 -59.05 19.22 1.42
C SER A 323 -59.48 18.97 -0.04
N GLY A 324 -59.61 17.66 -0.31
CA GLY A 324 -60.69 17.12 -1.19
C GLY A 324 -60.29 16.83 -2.61
N ASP A 325 -60.43 15.65 -3.16
CA ASP A 325 -61.67 15.10 -3.60
C ASP A 325 -61.48 13.75 -4.27
N ASP A 326 -62.47 12.90 -4.11
CA ASP A 326 -62.68 11.62 -4.70
C ASP A 326 -62.76 11.65 -6.24
N GLY A 327 -62.41 10.54 -6.88
CA GLY A 327 -62.68 10.35 -8.29
C GLY A 327 -62.29 8.96 -8.84
N SER A 328 -63.07 7.96 -8.44
CA SER A 328 -63.14 6.67 -9.15
C SER A 328 -63.68 6.85 -10.58
N TYR A 329 -63.12 6.23 -11.52
CA TYR A 329 -63.83 5.67 -12.72
C TYR A 329 -63.16 4.43 -13.23
N ASP A 330 -64.00 3.43 -13.22
CA ASP A 330 -64.00 2.10 -13.76
C ASP A 330 -64.23 2.12 -15.29
N ASN A 331 -63.92 0.97 -15.94
CA ASN A 331 -64.32 0.44 -17.25
C ASN A 331 -63.20 0.37 -18.26
N GLY A 332 -62.83 -0.78 -18.75
CA GLY A 332 -63.63 -1.89 -19.23
C GLY A 332 -63.38 -2.08 -20.72
N GLY A 333 -63.11 -3.31 -21.14
CA GLY A 333 -63.41 -3.72 -22.53
C GLY A 333 -62.18 -4.10 -23.38
N ASP A 334 -61.93 -5.40 -23.46
CA ASP A 334 -62.11 -6.29 -24.65
C ASP A 334 -61.32 -5.91 -25.93
N ASP A 335 -60.64 -6.74 -26.52
CA ASP A 335 -60.83 -8.01 -27.17
C ASP A 335 -60.02 -8.12 -28.53
N THR A 336 -59.57 -9.30 -28.83
CA THR A 336 -59.18 -9.85 -30.14
C THR A 336 -57.99 -9.23 -30.89
N GLY A 337 -57.04 -9.96 -31.40
CA GLY A 337 -57.02 -11.25 -32.06
C GLY A 337 -55.87 -11.31 -33.04
N SER A 338 -55.26 -12.45 -33.10
CA SER A 338 -54.70 -13.20 -34.25
C SER A 338 -53.70 -12.63 -35.24
N ASP A 339 -52.74 -13.53 -35.48
CA ASP A 339 -52.06 -13.90 -36.74
C ASP A 339 -51.01 -12.95 -37.36
N THR A 340 -49.84 -13.32 -37.37
CA THR A 340 -49.04 -14.24 -38.21
C THR A 340 -47.64 -14.31 -37.74
#